data_c02fd5541d97bc41533a310b71a6e0a8
#
_entry.id   c02fd5541d97bc41533a310b71a6e0a8
#
_cell.length_a   1.000
_cell.length_b   1.000
_cell.length_c   1.000
_cell.angle_alpha   90.00
_cell.angle_beta   90.00
_cell.angle_gamma   90.00
#
_symmetry.space_group_name_H-M   'P 1'
#
loop_
_entity.id
_entity.type
_entity.pdbx_description
1 polymer ?
#
loop_
_entity_poly.entity_id
_entity_poly.type
_entity_poly.pdbx_seq_one_letter_code
_entity_poly.pdbx_strand_id
1 'polypeptide(L)'
;MRKLALDDEILLTIEKPARYIGNEVNAVMKDKSEVAVRFAMCFPDVYEIGMSHLGIQILYDMFNQRDDIWCERVYSPWPDMDKVMRDKKIPLFALESQDPVKDFDFLGITIQYEMCYTNILQILDLSGIPLLAEKRTWDDPIVIGGGPCTYNPEPLAQFFDIFYIGEGETVYFQLMDLYKEERAKGSSRMEFLKKAAQIPGLYVPALYEVCYKEDGTIASFTPTDASVPASVEKQIVMDITDTYYSKAPVVPFIKATQDRVVLEIQRGCIRGCRFCQAGMLYRPTRERDVEFLKQKAVEMLDATGHEEISLSSLSSSDYSQLPELVNFLMEECDRRGVNISLPSLRIDAFSLDVMKKVQDIKKSSLTFAPEAGSQRLRDVINKGLTREVILEGAGKAFEGGWNKVKLYFMLGLPTETEDDMKGIAHLCEEIAERYYEIPKDQRNGKCQITASTSFFVPKPFTPFQWAPMCREEEFLDRARIVREEIHAQLNQKSIRYNWHEADVTVLEGILARGDRKVGDAILKAYEHGALFDAWSEYYHPEYWKEAFAECGIDTDFYTIRERSDDEIFPWDFIHIGVTKKFLLREWKRAHEETVTPNCRMQCSGCGAAKYQGGVCVESKS
;
A
#
# COMPACT_ATOMS: atom_id res chain seq x y z
N MET A 1 -19.36 17.60 -27.55
CA MET A 1 -19.90 16.99 -26.32
C MET A 1 -19.70 15.49 -26.44
N ARG A 2 -18.97 14.87 -25.52
CA ARG A 2 -18.68 13.43 -25.52
C ARG A 2 -19.99 12.65 -25.36
N LYS A 3 -20.16 11.58 -26.13
CA LYS A 3 -21.32 10.68 -25.98
C LYS A 3 -20.98 9.71 -24.85
N LEU A 4 -21.82 9.65 -23.81
CA LEU A 4 -21.69 8.64 -22.76
C LEU A 4 -21.97 7.25 -23.35
N ALA A 5 -21.17 6.26 -22.99
CA ALA A 5 -21.44 4.85 -23.33
C ALA A 5 -22.64 4.29 -22.55
N LEU A 6 -22.95 4.90 -21.39
CA LEU A 6 -24.07 4.52 -20.53
C LEU A 6 -25.27 5.44 -20.77
N ASP A 7 -26.45 4.86 -20.89
CA ASP A 7 -27.71 5.60 -20.96
C ASP A 7 -28.26 5.94 -19.55
N ASP A 8 -29.22 6.87 -19.49
CA ASP A 8 -29.83 7.30 -18.23
C ASP A 8 -30.56 6.14 -17.51
N GLU A 9 -31.09 5.15 -18.24
CA GLU A 9 -31.74 3.99 -17.64
C GLU A 9 -30.75 3.17 -16.81
N ILE A 10 -29.51 3.00 -17.28
CA ILE A 10 -28.45 2.33 -16.53
C ILE A 10 -28.02 3.19 -15.33
N LEU A 11 -27.69 4.46 -15.57
CA LEU A 11 -27.18 5.36 -14.54
C LEU A 11 -28.16 5.55 -13.38
N LEU A 12 -29.47 5.47 -13.63
CA LEU A 12 -30.51 5.60 -12.60
C LEU A 12 -30.73 4.32 -11.77
N THR A 13 -30.16 3.18 -12.18
CA THR A 13 -30.34 1.88 -11.50
C THR A 13 -29.17 1.45 -10.64
N ILE A 14 -28.04 2.16 -10.74
CA ILE A 14 -26.80 1.81 -10.04
C ILE A 14 -26.49 2.81 -8.93
N GLU A 15 -25.75 2.33 -7.93
CA GLU A 15 -25.22 3.19 -6.86
C GLU A 15 -24.14 4.13 -7.40
N LYS A 16 -24.21 5.39 -6.98
CA LYS A 16 -23.18 6.40 -7.26
C LYS A 16 -22.77 6.44 -8.76
N PRO A 17 -23.67 6.76 -9.67
CA PRO A 17 -23.40 6.77 -11.11
C PRO A 17 -22.21 7.65 -11.50
N ALA A 18 -21.85 8.62 -10.68
CA ALA A 18 -20.67 9.48 -10.88
C ALA A 18 -19.34 8.71 -10.88
N ARG A 19 -19.29 7.47 -10.41
CA ARG A 19 -18.13 6.57 -10.54
C ARG A 19 -17.76 6.26 -12.00
N TYR A 20 -18.75 6.37 -12.94
CA TYR A 20 -18.67 5.81 -14.28
C TYR A 20 -18.78 6.85 -15.40
N ILE A 21 -18.99 8.12 -15.09
CA ILE A 21 -19.27 9.14 -16.11
C ILE A 21 -18.03 9.90 -16.60
N GLY A 22 -16.95 9.97 -15.82
CA GLY A 22 -15.74 10.74 -16.14
C GLY A 22 -16.00 12.25 -16.33
N ASN A 23 -15.15 12.96 -17.07
CA ASN A 23 -15.20 14.41 -17.30
C ASN A 23 -14.93 15.28 -16.05
N GLU A 24 -14.22 14.75 -15.10
CA GLU A 24 -13.84 15.49 -13.90
C GLU A 24 -12.93 16.67 -14.24
N VAL A 25 -12.91 17.65 -13.35
CA VAL A 25 -12.00 18.81 -13.46
C VAL A 25 -10.55 18.31 -13.50
N ASN A 26 -9.75 18.84 -14.39
CA ASN A 26 -8.36 18.46 -14.66
C ASN A 26 -8.17 17.08 -15.31
N ALA A 27 -9.24 16.37 -15.71
CA ALA A 27 -9.09 15.18 -16.52
C ALA A 27 -8.52 15.53 -17.91
N VAL A 28 -7.55 14.72 -18.38
CA VAL A 28 -6.86 14.98 -19.65
C VAL A 28 -7.60 14.30 -20.79
N MET A 29 -8.06 15.09 -21.75
CA MET A 29 -8.74 14.62 -22.96
C MET A 29 -7.85 14.81 -24.17
N LYS A 30 -7.61 13.74 -24.93
CA LYS A 30 -6.87 13.75 -26.21
C LYS A 30 -7.71 13.16 -27.33
N ASP A 31 -7.29 13.36 -28.58
CA ASP A 31 -7.85 12.64 -29.71
C ASP A 31 -7.07 11.32 -29.90
N LYS A 32 -7.80 10.20 -29.85
CA LYS A 32 -7.19 8.87 -30.00
C LYS A 32 -6.51 8.65 -31.35
N SER A 33 -6.86 9.44 -32.37
CA SER A 33 -6.23 9.37 -33.69
C SER A 33 -4.86 10.09 -33.75
N GLU A 34 -4.54 10.91 -32.75
CA GLU A 34 -3.31 11.70 -32.67
C GLU A 34 -2.27 11.08 -31.72
N VAL A 35 -2.62 10.03 -30.99
CA VAL A 35 -1.72 9.36 -30.03
C VAL A 35 -1.22 8.03 -30.56
N ALA A 36 0.03 7.70 -30.25
CA ALA A 36 0.66 6.44 -30.66
C ALA A 36 0.47 5.31 -29.65
N VAL A 37 0.23 5.64 -28.37
CA VAL A 37 0.03 4.68 -27.27
C VAL A 37 -1.16 5.10 -26.40
N ARG A 38 -2.05 4.18 -26.14
CA ARG A 38 -3.14 4.31 -25.17
C ARG A 38 -2.86 3.44 -23.94
N PHE A 39 -2.85 4.04 -22.78
CA PHE A 39 -2.56 3.37 -21.51
C PHE A 39 -3.78 3.45 -20.58
N ALA A 40 -4.39 2.31 -20.25
CA ALA A 40 -5.43 2.20 -19.24
C ALA A 40 -4.78 2.04 -17.85
N MET A 41 -4.83 3.08 -17.02
CA MET A 41 -4.30 3.08 -15.66
C MET A 41 -5.40 2.62 -14.70
N CYS A 42 -5.25 1.42 -14.17
CA CYS A 42 -6.28 0.75 -13.40
C CYS A 42 -5.93 0.66 -11.90
N PHE A 43 -6.92 0.96 -11.07
CA PHE A 43 -6.92 0.61 -9.65
C PHE A 43 -7.95 -0.50 -9.41
N PRO A 44 -7.57 -1.66 -8.83
CA PRO A 44 -8.46 -2.81 -8.69
C PRO A 44 -9.38 -2.71 -7.46
N ASP A 45 -10.01 -1.58 -7.29
CA ASP A 45 -11.05 -1.28 -6.31
C ASP A 45 -11.94 -0.15 -6.86
N VAL A 46 -12.92 0.28 -6.08
CA VAL A 46 -13.88 1.31 -6.48
C VAL A 46 -13.21 2.68 -6.71
N TYR A 47 -13.90 3.51 -7.47
CA TYR A 47 -13.50 4.88 -7.82
C TYR A 47 -13.01 5.71 -6.61
N GLU A 48 -13.73 5.69 -5.48
CA GLU A 48 -13.41 6.52 -4.30
C GLU A 48 -12.07 6.13 -3.66
N ILE A 49 -11.70 4.86 -3.73
CA ILE A 49 -10.40 4.38 -3.24
C ILE A 49 -9.31 4.74 -4.26
N GLY A 50 -9.54 4.43 -5.54
CA GLY A 50 -8.55 4.68 -6.58
C GLY A 50 -8.25 6.16 -6.81
N MET A 51 -9.28 7.03 -6.77
CA MET A 51 -9.10 8.49 -6.86
C MET A 51 -8.32 9.10 -5.68
N SER A 52 -8.25 8.37 -4.57
CA SER A 52 -7.47 8.78 -3.40
C SER A 52 -5.99 8.36 -3.47
N HIS A 53 -5.60 7.59 -4.50
CA HIS A 53 -4.26 7.00 -4.58
C HIS A 53 -3.28 7.93 -5.31
N LEU A 54 -2.36 8.55 -4.55
CA LEU A 54 -1.38 9.52 -5.07
C LEU A 54 -0.52 8.98 -6.21
N GLY A 55 -0.07 7.71 -6.13
CA GLY A 55 0.78 7.11 -7.16
C GLY A 55 0.10 7.04 -8.54
N ILE A 56 -1.19 6.73 -8.60
CA ILE A 56 -1.96 6.78 -9.85
C ILE A 56 -2.06 8.21 -10.37
N GLN A 57 -2.36 9.17 -9.50
CA GLN A 57 -2.47 10.58 -9.89
C GLN A 57 -1.17 11.09 -10.52
N ILE A 58 -0.02 10.74 -9.92
CA ILE A 58 1.30 11.13 -10.45
C ILE A 58 1.55 10.48 -11.81
N LEU A 59 1.35 9.16 -11.95
CA LEU A 59 1.62 8.45 -13.20
C LEU A 59 0.65 8.84 -14.32
N TYR A 60 -0.64 8.99 -13.99
CA TYR A 60 -1.65 9.47 -14.93
C TYR A 60 -1.26 10.83 -15.54
N ASP A 61 -0.91 11.77 -14.69
CA ASP A 61 -0.53 13.12 -15.13
C ASP A 61 0.82 13.09 -15.87
N MET A 62 1.83 12.36 -15.36
CA MET A 62 3.13 12.20 -16.00
C MET A 62 3.03 11.62 -17.41
N PHE A 63 2.25 10.55 -17.59
CA PHE A 63 2.10 9.93 -18.92
C PHE A 63 1.43 10.88 -19.90
N ASN A 64 0.46 11.65 -19.43
CA ASN A 64 -0.26 12.62 -20.25
C ASN A 64 0.56 13.87 -20.63
N GLN A 65 1.76 14.09 -20.04
CA GLN A 65 2.67 15.14 -20.50
C GLN A 65 3.25 14.85 -21.90
N ARG A 66 3.30 13.58 -22.32
CA ARG A 66 3.74 13.24 -23.68
C ARG A 66 2.56 13.34 -24.66
N ASP A 67 2.76 14.03 -25.77
CA ASP A 67 1.72 14.23 -26.79
C ASP A 67 1.33 12.92 -27.46
N ASP A 68 2.25 11.97 -27.61
CA ASP A 68 2.05 10.69 -28.26
C ASP A 68 1.46 9.58 -27.37
N ILE A 69 1.19 9.90 -26.08
CA ILE A 69 0.60 8.96 -25.10
C ILE A 69 -0.70 9.54 -24.55
N TRP A 70 -1.74 8.73 -24.47
CA TRP A 70 -2.95 9.06 -23.71
C TRP A 70 -3.17 8.03 -22.60
N CYS A 71 -3.05 8.48 -21.37
CA CYS A 71 -3.34 7.70 -20.17
C CYS A 71 -4.77 8.00 -19.69
N GLU A 72 -5.55 6.95 -19.49
CA GLU A 72 -6.94 7.03 -19.09
C GLU A 72 -7.18 6.15 -17.85
N ARG A 73 -8.14 6.53 -16.98
CA ARG A 73 -8.37 5.87 -15.68
C ARG A 73 -9.43 4.78 -15.78
N VAL A 74 -9.18 3.70 -15.04
CA VAL A 74 -10.07 2.55 -14.93
C VAL A 74 -10.18 2.11 -13.47
N TYR A 75 -11.37 1.73 -13.02
CA TYR A 75 -11.64 1.22 -11.68
C TYR A 75 -12.49 -0.05 -11.74
N SER A 76 -12.42 -0.90 -10.69
CA SER A 76 -13.33 -2.04 -10.55
C SER A 76 -14.77 -1.53 -10.43
N PRO A 77 -15.69 -1.99 -11.26
CA PRO A 77 -17.09 -1.65 -11.10
C PRO A 77 -17.66 -2.35 -9.86
N TRP A 78 -18.47 -1.61 -9.10
CA TRP A 78 -19.18 -2.16 -7.93
C TRP A 78 -20.11 -3.30 -8.35
N PRO A 79 -20.50 -4.23 -7.47
CA PRO A 79 -21.27 -5.42 -7.83
C PRO A 79 -22.58 -5.16 -8.58
N ASP A 80 -23.27 -4.05 -8.31
CA ASP A 80 -24.49 -3.67 -9.04
C ASP A 80 -24.18 -3.31 -10.51
N MET A 81 -23.11 -2.55 -10.73
CA MET A 81 -22.67 -2.21 -12.09
C MET A 81 -22.04 -3.41 -12.79
N ASP A 82 -21.29 -4.27 -12.12
CA ASP A 82 -20.79 -5.54 -12.66
C ASP A 82 -21.94 -6.37 -13.23
N LYS A 83 -23.01 -6.54 -12.44
CA LYS A 83 -24.20 -7.26 -12.87
C LYS A 83 -24.82 -6.63 -14.12
N VAL A 84 -24.98 -5.31 -14.16
CA VAL A 84 -25.54 -4.60 -15.33
C VAL A 84 -24.64 -4.79 -16.55
N MET A 85 -23.32 -4.70 -16.39
CA MET A 85 -22.34 -4.89 -17.47
C MET A 85 -22.44 -6.29 -18.06
N ARG A 86 -22.55 -7.33 -17.23
CA ARG A 86 -22.72 -8.73 -17.69
C ARG A 86 -24.04 -8.95 -18.39
N ASP A 87 -25.15 -8.49 -17.78
CA ASP A 87 -26.51 -8.66 -18.32
C ASP A 87 -26.69 -7.96 -19.67
N LYS A 88 -26.14 -6.75 -19.82
CA LYS A 88 -26.24 -5.93 -21.02
C LYS A 88 -25.05 -6.09 -21.99
N LYS A 89 -24.05 -6.90 -21.64
CA LYS A 89 -22.82 -7.11 -22.43
C LYS A 89 -22.05 -5.81 -22.70
N ILE A 90 -21.96 -4.95 -21.69
CA ILE A 90 -21.17 -3.73 -21.74
C ILE A 90 -19.75 -4.08 -21.28
N PRO A 91 -18.71 -3.90 -22.12
CA PRO A 91 -17.34 -4.15 -21.71
C PRO A 91 -16.87 -3.10 -20.70
N LEU A 92 -15.88 -3.44 -19.87
CA LEU A 92 -15.21 -2.45 -19.02
C LEU A 92 -14.55 -1.38 -19.90
N PHE A 93 -14.66 -0.13 -19.48
CA PHE A 93 -14.25 1.04 -20.25
C PHE A 93 -13.44 2.01 -19.38
N ALA A 94 -12.61 2.84 -20.03
CA ALA A 94 -11.90 3.91 -19.40
C ALA A 94 -12.77 5.16 -19.19
N LEU A 95 -12.51 5.95 -18.17
CA LEU A 95 -13.38 7.08 -17.81
C LEU A 95 -13.30 8.25 -18.81
N GLU A 96 -12.13 8.53 -19.37
CA GLU A 96 -11.93 9.69 -20.25
C GLU A 96 -12.64 9.52 -21.60
N SER A 97 -12.31 8.48 -22.35
CA SER A 97 -12.88 8.21 -23.66
C SER A 97 -14.21 7.46 -23.61
N GLN A 98 -14.41 6.64 -22.59
CA GLN A 98 -15.41 5.57 -22.50
C GLN A 98 -15.27 4.49 -23.60
N ASP A 99 -14.06 4.36 -24.13
CA ASP A 99 -13.74 3.23 -25.02
C ASP A 99 -13.47 1.96 -24.18
N PRO A 100 -13.75 0.76 -24.74
CA PRO A 100 -13.43 -0.51 -24.07
C PRO A 100 -11.95 -0.62 -23.73
N VAL A 101 -11.63 -1.13 -22.54
CA VAL A 101 -10.25 -1.34 -22.10
C VAL A 101 -9.47 -2.27 -23.02
N LYS A 102 -10.17 -3.21 -23.69
CA LYS A 102 -9.56 -4.11 -24.68
C LYS A 102 -8.92 -3.37 -25.86
N ASP A 103 -9.38 -2.17 -26.18
CA ASP A 103 -8.90 -1.38 -27.33
C ASP A 103 -7.62 -0.57 -27.02
N PHE A 104 -7.06 -0.74 -25.80
CA PHE A 104 -5.84 -0.07 -25.38
C PHE A 104 -4.58 -0.90 -25.68
N ASP A 105 -3.43 -0.24 -25.74
CA ASP A 105 -2.13 -0.90 -25.90
C ASP A 105 -1.63 -1.51 -24.60
N PHE A 106 -1.88 -0.84 -23.47
CA PHE A 106 -1.51 -1.27 -22.13
C PHE A 106 -2.69 -1.20 -21.17
N LEU A 107 -2.77 -2.20 -20.28
CA LEU A 107 -3.57 -2.18 -19.07
C LEU A 107 -2.61 -2.26 -17.88
N GLY A 108 -2.37 -1.13 -17.23
CA GLY A 108 -1.52 -1.04 -16.03
C GLY A 108 -2.36 -1.11 -14.77
N ILE A 109 -2.15 -2.13 -13.94
CA ILE A 109 -2.89 -2.35 -12.69
C ILE A 109 -1.98 -2.09 -11.50
N THR A 110 -2.35 -1.17 -10.62
CA THR A 110 -1.61 -0.93 -9.39
C THR A 110 -2.12 -1.82 -8.26
N ILE A 111 -1.26 -2.69 -7.75
CA ILE A 111 -1.63 -3.73 -6.79
C ILE A 111 -1.14 -3.30 -5.40
N GLN A 112 -2.05 -2.71 -4.61
CA GLN A 112 -1.73 -2.11 -3.32
C GLN A 112 -1.98 -3.04 -2.13
N TYR A 113 -2.87 -4.02 -2.29
CA TYR A 113 -3.32 -4.91 -1.24
C TYR A 113 -3.74 -6.27 -1.82
N GLU A 114 -3.38 -7.35 -1.16
CA GLU A 114 -3.59 -8.71 -1.66
C GLU A 114 -5.08 -9.08 -1.80
N MET A 115 -5.94 -8.51 -0.95
CA MET A 115 -7.39 -8.77 -0.99
C MET A 115 -8.10 -8.17 -2.22
N CYS A 116 -7.35 -7.52 -3.14
CA CYS A 116 -7.87 -7.06 -4.43
C CYS A 116 -7.56 -8.02 -5.59
N TYR A 117 -6.99 -9.21 -5.34
CA TYR A 117 -6.56 -10.11 -6.42
C TYR A 117 -7.72 -10.63 -7.28
N THR A 118 -8.88 -10.91 -6.68
CA THR A 118 -10.09 -11.31 -7.41
C THR A 118 -10.67 -10.16 -8.24
N ASN A 119 -10.52 -8.91 -7.79
CA ASN A 119 -10.93 -7.73 -8.57
C ASN A 119 -10.08 -7.56 -9.83
N ILE A 120 -8.81 -7.99 -9.82
CA ILE A 120 -7.97 -8.01 -11.03
C ILE A 120 -8.58 -8.94 -12.09
N LEU A 121 -9.05 -10.11 -11.68
CA LEU A 121 -9.71 -11.05 -12.58
C LEU A 121 -11.04 -10.49 -13.09
N GLN A 122 -11.82 -9.80 -12.26
CA GLN A 122 -13.02 -9.08 -12.71
C GLN A 122 -12.70 -8.06 -13.82
N ILE A 123 -11.62 -7.26 -13.63
CA ILE A 123 -11.21 -6.26 -14.62
C ILE A 123 -10.87 -6.92 -15.96
N LEU A 124 -10.10 -8.00 -15.95
CA LEU A 124 -9.74 -8.73 -17.17
C LEU A 124 -10.98 -9.34 -17.84
N ASP A 125 -11.84 -10.00 -17.07
CA ASP A 125 -13.05 -10.67 -17.55
C ASP A 125 -14.03 -9.68 -18.17
N LEU A 126 -14.38 -8.62 -17.47
CA LEU A 126 -15.29 -7.57 -17.96
C LEU A 126 -14.72 -6.80 -19.16
N SER A 127 -13.38 -6.73 -19.28
CA SER A 127 -12.72 -6.16 -20.46
C SER A 127 -12.72 -7.10 -21.66
N GLY A 128 -13.08 -8.39 -21.48
CA GLY A 128 -12.95 -9.41 -22.52
C GLY A 128 -11.50 -9.73 -22.87
N ILE A 129 -10.57 -9.52 -21.91
CA ILE A 129 -9.15 -9.89 -22.01
C ILE A 129 -8.98 -11.29 -21.41
N PRO A 130 -8.28 -12.22 -22.09
CA PRO A 130 -8.03 -13.53 -21.51
C PRO A 130 -7.39 -13.45 -20.12
N LEU A 131 -7.96 -14.16 -19.13
CA LEU A 131 -7.45 -14.14 -17.76
C LEU A 131 -5.99 -14.62 -17.73
N LEU A 132 -5.69 -15.74 -18.40
CA LEU A 132 -4.34 -16.28 -18.48
C LEU A 132 -3.51 -15.56 -19.54
N ALA A 133 -2.34 -15.05 -19.14
CA ALA A 133 -1.43 -14.32 -20.02
C ALA A 133 -0.97 -15.13 -21.24
N GLU A 134 -0.82 -16.44 -21.10
CA GLU A 134 -0.44 -17.35 -22.20
C GLU A 134 -1.44 -17.42 -23.36
N LYS A 135 -2.71 -17.04 -23.11
CA LYS A 135 -3.78 -17.02 -24.11
C LYS A 135 -3.90 -15.70 -24.86
N ARG A 136 -3.13 -14.68 -24.48
CA ARG A 136 -3.18 -13.34 -25.08
C ARG A 136 -2.39 -13.27 -26.37
N THR A 137 -2.90 -12.46 -27.28
CA THR A 137 -2.31 -12.14 -28.60
C THR A 137 -1.99 -10.65 -28.70
N TRP A 138 -1.51 -10.20 -29.88
CA TRP A 138 -1.34 -8.76 -30.14
C TRP A 138 -2.64 -7.96 -30.21
N ASP A 139 -3.80 -8.62 -30.28
CA ASP A 139 -5.12 -7.97 -30.22
C ASP A 139 -5.58 -7.67 -28.79
N ASP A 140 -4.80 -8.13 -27.81
CA ASP A 140 -5.03 -7.86 -26.39
C ASP A 140 -3.98 -6.87 -25.85
N PRO A 141 -4.33 -5.98 -24.92
CA PRO A 141 -3.35 -5.08 -24.31
C PRO A 141 -2.24 -5.85 -23.57
N ILE A 142 -1.10 -5.23 -23.39
CA ILE A 142 -0.07 -5.70 -22.47
C ILE A 142 -0.56 -5.42 -21.05
N VAL A 143 -0.77 -6.48 -20.26
CA VAL A 143 -1.20 -6.36 -18.86
C VAL A 143 0.04 -6.26 -17.97
N ILE A 144 0.20 -5.11 -17.32
CA ILE A 144 1.35 -4.80 -16.46
C ILE A 144 0.90 -4.52 -15.03
N GLY A 145 1.53 -5.20 -14.05
CA GLY A 145 1.30 -4.98 -12.62
C GLY A 145 2.36 -4.06 -12.02
N GLY A 146 1.93 -3.11 -11.16
CA GLY A 146 2.81 -2.25 -10.37
C GLY A 146 2.33 -2.17 -8.91
N GLY A 147 3.10 -1.52 -8.04
CA GLY A 147 2.73 -1.31 -6.63
C GLY A 147 3.39 -2.29 -5.65
N PRO A 148 3.12 -2.17 -4.35
CA PRO A 148 3.84 -2.91 -3.30
C PRO A 148 3.62 -4.42 -3.34
N CYS A 149 2.48 -4.93 -3.81
CA CYS A 149 2.26 -6.38 -3.91
C CYS A 149 3.10 -7.04 -5.01
N THR A 150 3.64 -6.27 -5.98
CA THR A 150 4.53 -6.82 -7.02
C THR A 150 5.90 -7.24 -6.48
N TYR A 151 6.22 -6.96 -5.23
CA TYR A 151 7.41 -7.50 -4.58
C TYR A 151 7.26 -8.99 -4.18
N ASN A 152 6.07 -9.56 -4.25
CA ASN A 152 5.84 -11.00 -4.44
C ASN A 152 4.83 -11.19 -5.57
N PRO A 153 5.26 -11.21 -6.84
CA PRO A 153 4.35 -11.27 -7.98
C PRO A 153 3.84 -12.69 -8.25
N GLU A 154 4.43 -13.71 -7.63
CA GLU A 154 4.26 -15.12 -7.99
C GLU A 154 2.81 -15.63 -7.88
N PRO A 155 1.99 -15.24 -6.88
CA PRO A 155 0.57 -15.63 -6.86
C PRO A 155 -0.24 -15.13 -8.06
N LEU A 156 0.22 -14.05 -8.70
CA LEU A 156 -0.44 -13.45 -9.87
C LEU A 156 0.30 -13.72 -11.19
N ALA A 157 1.38 -14.50 -11.19
CA ALA A 157 2.29 -14.68 -12.32
C ALA A 157 1.58 -15.13 -13.61
N GLN A 158 0.55 -15.98 -13.52
CA GLN A 158 -0.18 -16.48 -14.70
C GLN A 158 -1.17 -15.47 -15.31
N PHE A 159 -1.49 -14.37 -14.59
CA PHE A 159 -2.47 -13.37 -15.04
C PHE A 159 -1.83 -12.13 -15.65
N PHE A 160 -0.53 -11.92 -15.50
CA PHE A 160 0.18 -10.73 -15.97
C PHE A 160 1.23 -11.06 -17.04
N ASP A 161 1.37 -10.17 -18.00
CA ASP A 161 2.46 -10.24 -18.99
C ASP A 161 3.76 -9.74 -18.39
N ILE A 162 3.69 -8.66 -17.61
CA ILE A 162 4.84 -7.97 -17.02
C ILE A 162 4.49 -7.50 -15.60
N PHE A 163 5.45 -7.59 -14.67
CA PHE A 163 5.41 -6.82 -13.43
C PHE A 163 6.52 -5.78 -13.43
N TYR A 164 6.20 -4.59 -12.98
CA TYR A 164 7.13 -3.52 -12.74
C TYR A 164 7.51 -3.43 -11.26
N ILE A 165 8.80 -3.53 -10.96
CA ILE A 165 9.33 -3.54 -9.60
C ILE A 165 10.04 -2.23 -9.32
N GLY A 166 9.40 -1.36 -8.53
CA GLY A 166 10.00 -0.09 -8.14
C GLY A 166 9.08 1.12 -8.28
N GLU A 167 9.71 2.29 -8.37
CA GLU A 167 9.04 3.58 -8.49
C GLU A 167 8.76 3.90 -9.96
N GLY A 168 7.50 4.19 -10.28
CA GLY A 168 6.98 4.21 -11.65
C GLY A 168 7.51 5.31 -12.55
N GLU A 169 8.21 6.31 -12.02
CA GLU A 169 8.67 7.46 -12.78
C GLU A 169 9.88 7.16 -13.69
N THR A 170 10.48 5.97 -13.62
CA THR A 170 11.78 5.72 -14.25
C THR A 170 11.72 5.04 -15.63
N VAL A 171 10.96 3.96 -15.81
CA VAL A 171 11.12 3.11 -17.02
C VAL A 171 9.90 2.99 -17.94
N TYR A 172 8.73 3.48 -17.54
CA TYR A 172 7.52 3.31 -18.36
C TYR A 172 7.65 3.91 -19.76
N PHE A 173 8.28 5.07 -19.91
CA PHE A 173 8.47 5.67 -21.24
C PHE A 173 9.38 4.83 -22.13
N GLN A 174 10.44 4.22 -21.56
CA GLN A 174 11.29 3.29 -22.30
C GLN A 174 10.51 2.05 -22.77
N LEU A 175 9.63 1.51 -21.92
CA LEU A 175 8.79 0.37 -22.29
C LEU A 175 7.79 0.73 -23.40
N MET A 176 7.15 1.90 -23.32
CA MET A 176 6.20 2.35 -24.35
C MET A 176 6.91 2.66 -25.69
N ASP A 177 8.11 3.20 -25.64
CA ASP A 177 8.91 3.44 -26.86
C ASP A 177 9.35 2.11 -27.49
N LEU A 178 9.79 1.13 -26.70
CA LEU A 178 10.07 -0.22 -27.17
C LEU A 178 8.81 -0.88 -27.81
N TYR A 179 7.64 -0.71 -27.19
CA TYR A 179 6.38 -1.22 -27.74
C TYR A 179 6.09 -0.67 -29.13
N LYS A 180 6.19 0.66 -29.31
CA LYS A 180 6.01 1.30 -30.63
C LYS A 180 6.97 0.75 -31.68
N GLU A 181 8.25 0.61 -31.31
CA GLU A 181 9.26 0.06 -32.22
C GLU A 181 8.96 -1.38 -32.63
N GLU A 182 8.61 -2.25 -31.71
CA GLU A 182 8.37 -3.66 -31.98
C GLU A 182 7.06 -3.87 -32.75
N ARG A 183 6.04 -3.06 -32.49
CA ARG A 183 4.80 -3.03 -33.28
C ARG A 183 5.09 -2.60 -34.73
N ALA A 184 5.90 -1.56 -34.94
CA ALA A 184 6.27 -1.07 -36.26
C ALA A 184 7.12 -2.08 -37.06
N LYS A 185 7.94 -2.88 -36.36
CA LYS A 185 8.75 -3.97 -36.99
C LYS A 185 7.93 -5.22 -37.33
N GLY A 186 6.70 -5.35 -36.79
CA GLY A 186 5.90 -6.55 -36.92
C GLY A 186 6.41 -7.73 -36.06
N SER A 187 7.12 -7.45 -34.97
CA SER A 187 7.60 -8.45 -34.03
C SER A 187 6.44 -9.20 -33.37
N SER A 188 6.65 -10.44 -32.97
CA SER A 188 5.68 -11.19 -32.18
C SER A 188 5.58 -10.62 -30.75
N ARG A 189 4.44 -10.87 -30.07
CA ARG A 189 4.26 -10.48 -28.67
C ARG A 189 5.38 -11.04 -27.77
N MET A 190 5.81 -12.28 -27.99
CA MET A 190 6.89 -12.93 -27.22
C MET A 190 8.25 -12.28 -27.47
N GLU A 191 8.56 -11.84 -28.70
CA GLU A 191 9.79 -11.10 -28.98
C GLU A 191 9.82 -9.74 -28.28
N PHE A 192 8.69 -9.04 -28.23
CA PHE A 192 8.55 -7.82 -27.42
C PHE A 192 8.79 -8.11 -25.94
N LEU A 193 8.12 -9.15 -25.38
CA LEU A 193 8.26 -9.51 -23.96
C LEU A 193 9.70 -9.89 -23.58
N LYS A 194 10.43 -10.61 -24.46
CA LYS A 194 11.85 -10.92 -24.25
C LYS A 194 12.73 -9.66 -24.20
N LYS A 195 12.45 -8.66 -25.03
CA LYS A 195 13.17 -7.38 -25.00
C LYS A 195 12.76 -6.55 -23.80
N ALA A 196 11.50 -6.52 -23.44
CA ALA A 196 10.99 -5.86 -22.24
C ALA A 196 11.66 -6.41 -20.97
N ALA A 197 11.86 -7.74 -20.87
CA ALA A 197 12.55 -8.37 -19.73
C ALA A 197 14.01 -7.92 -19.54
N GLN A 198 14.62 -7.29 -20.54
CA GLN A 198 15.97 -6.71 -20.43
C GLN A 198 15.97 -5.29 -19.87
N ILE A 199 14.81 -4.64 -19.77
CA ILE A 199 14.67 -3.33 -19.14
C ILE A 199 14.73 -3.53 -17.62
N PRO A 200 15.62 -2.84 -16.89
CA PRO A 200 15.73 -2.98 -15.44
C PRO A 200 14.39 -2.72 -14.74
N GLY A 201 14.05 -3.57 -13.78
CA GLY A 201 12.80 -3.47 -13.01
C GLY A 201 11.61 -4.17 -13.65
N LEU A 202 11.71 -4.70 -14.87
CA LEU A 202 10.65 -5.48 -15.48
C LEU A 202 10.84 -6.98 -15.26
N TYR A 203 9.80 -7.62 -14.73
CA TYR A 203 9.70 -9.06 -14.57
C TYR A 203 8.63 -9.61 -15.51
N VAL A 204 8.99 -10.55 -16.37
CA VAL A 204 8.09 -11.22 -17.32
C VAL A 204 7.93 -12.69 -16.88
N PRO A 205 6.85 -13.06 -16.18
CA PRO A 205 6.70 -14.38 -15.56
C PRO A 205 6.85 -15.56 -16.52
N ALA A 206 6.37 -15.41 -17.76
CA ALA A 206 6.44 -16.44 -18.80
C ALA A 206 7.88 -16.83 -19.21
N LEU A 207 8.87 -16.03 -18.84
CA LEU A 207 10.28 -16.26 -19.15
C LEU A 207 11.07 -16.88 -17.99
N TYR A 208 10.40 -17.36 -16.94
CA TYR A 208 11.04 -18.01 -15.80
C TYR A 208 10.35 -19.33 -15.45
N GLU A 209 11.16 -20.29 -15.09
CA GLU A 209 10.74 -21.60 -14.60
C GLU A 209 10.98 -21.71 -13.09
N VAL A 210 10.01 -22.23 -12.37
CA VAL A 210 10.09 -22.51 -10.93
C VAL A 210 10.03 -24.01 -10.71
N CYS A 211 11.09 -24.60 -10.15
CA CYS A 211 11.12 -25.99 -9.76
C CYS A 211 10.91 -26.14 -8.25
N TYR A 212 10.18 -27.16 -7.85
CA TYR A 212 9.86 -27.45 -6.46
C TYR A 212 10.53 -28.72 -5.98
N LYS A 213 10.88 -28.80 -4.69
CA LYS A 213 11.30 -30.00 -3.99
C LYS A 213 10.09 -30.86 -3.61
N GLU A 214 10.34 -32.09 -3.13
CA GLU A 214 9.28 -32.99 -2.65
C GLU A 214 8.47 -32.41 -1.47
N ASP A 215 9.09 -31.57 -0.63
CA ASP A 215 8.46 -30.91 0.50
C ASP A 215 7.63 -29.68 0.10
N GLY A 216 7.55 -29.36 -1.19
CA GLY A 216 6.81 -28.23 -1.73
C GLY A 216 7.58 -26.90 -1.74
N THR A 217 8.78 -26.83 -1.12
CA THR A 217 9.63 -25.62 -1.17
C THR A 217 10.28 -25.44 -2.54
N ILE A 218 10.67 -24.21 -2.87
CA ILE A 218 11.32 -23.91 -4.16
C ILE A 218 12.73 -24.53 -4.18
N ALA A 219 13.02 -25.31 -5.22
CA ALA A 219 14.34 -25.85 -5.50
C ALA A 219 15.18 -24.89 -6.33
N SER A 220 14.58 -24.26 -7.35
CA SER A 220 15.22 -23.26 -8.19
C SER A 220 14.21 -22.31 -8.83
N PHE A 221 14.67 -21.11 -9.14
CA PHE A 221 13.96 -20.09 -9.88
C PHE A 221 14.92 -19.57 -10.96
N THR A 222 14.66 -19.88 -12.22
CA THR A 222 15.63 -19.66 -13.30
C THR A 222 14.97 -19.11 -14.56
N PRO A 223 15.65 -18.20 -15.33
CA PRO A 223 15.15 -17.79 -16.61
C PRO A 223 15.20 -18.95 -17.62
N THR A 224 14.22 -18.99 -18.52
CA THR A 224 14.13 -19.99 -19.60
C THR A 224 14.96 -19.63 -20.83
N ASP A 225 15.46 -18.39 -20.90
CA ASP A 225 16.26 -17.86 -22.01
C ASP A 225 17.50 -17.14 -21.46
N ALA A 226 18.67 -17.41 -22.04
CA ALA A 226 19.95 -16.84 -21.59
C ALA A 226 20.04 -15.30 -21.70
N SER A 227 19.20 -14.67 -22.51
CA SER A 227 19.13 -13.22 -22.62
C SER A 227 18.35 -12.54 -21.49
N VAL A 228 17.59 -13.32 -20.70
CA VAL A 228 16.75 -12.81 -19.62
C VAL A 228 17.57 -12.78 -18.33
N PRO A 229 17.55 -11.66 -17.56
CA PRO A 229 18.28 -11.56 -16.29
C PRO A 229 17.82 -12.61 -15.28
N ALA A 230 18.74 -13.19 -14.52
CA ALA A 230 18.39 -14.15 -13.45
C ALA A 230 17.72 -13.49 -12.24
N SER A 231 17.82 -12.19 -12.10
CA SER A 231 17.22 -11.40 -11.02
C SER A 231 16.73 -10.05 -11.53
N VAL A 232 15.76 -9.48 -10.82
CA VAL A 232 15.17 -8.18 -11.16
C VAL A 232 15.59 -7.14 -10.12
N GLU A 233 16.20 -6.05 -10.57
CA GLU A 233 16.63 -4.94 -9.71
C GLU A 233 15.50 -3.92 -9.55
N LYS A 234 15.14 -3.62 -8.31
CA LYS A 234 14.18 -2.56 -8.01
C LYS A 234 14.64 -1.22 -8.61
N GLN A 235 13.73 -0.55 -9.29
CA GLN A 235 13.96 0.81 -9.79
C GLN A 235 13.61 1.83 -8.70
N ILE A 236 14.42 2.89 -8.63
CA ILE A 236 14.31 3.91 -7.57
C ILE A 236 14.68 5.29 -8.11
N VAL A 237 13.88 6.29 -7.75
CA VAL A 237 14.18 7.71 -7.98
C VAL A 237 15.01 8.22 -6.80
N MET A 238 16.25 8.62 -7.03
CA MET A 238 17.13 9.09 -5.94
C MET A 238 16.88 10.56 -5.60
N ASP A 239 16.71 11.42 -6.58
CA ASP A 239 16.28 12.80 -6.38
C ASP A 239 14.77 12.90 -6.62
N ILE A 240 13.99 12.83 -5.54
CA ILE A 240 12.54 12.94 -5.62
C ILE A 240 12.07 14.39 -5.80
N THR A 241 12.92 15.40 -5.58
CA THR A 241 12.59 16.81 -5.85
C THR A 241 12.60 17.11 -7.34
N ASP A 242 13.60 16.58 -8.08
CA ASP A 242 13.74 16.76 -9.52
C ASP A 242 12.88 15.78 -10.36
N THR A 243 12.07 14.94 -9.73
CA THR A 243 11.14 14.05 -10.44
C THR A 243 9.80 14.72 -10.70
N TYR A 244 9.05 14.15 -11.65
CA TYR A 244 7.72 14.66 -11.98
C TYR A 244 6.80 14.71 -10.75
N TYR A 245 6.06 15.80 -10.63
CA TYR A 245 5.03 16.00 -9.61
C TYR A 245 3.85 16.76 -10.18
N SER A 246 2.63 16.26 -9.99
CA SER A 246 1.42 16.87 -10.53
C SER A 246 1.22 18.30 -10.02
N LYS A 247 0.71 19.17 -10.89
CA LYS A 247 0.32 20.56 -10.55
C LYS A 247 -1.19 20.69 -10.43
N ALA A 248 -1.93 19.84 -11.13
CA ALA A 248 -3.38 19.92 -11.27
C ALA A 248 -3.98 18.52 -11.21
N PRO A 249 -3.99 17.85 -10.04
CA PRO A 249 -4.60 16.53 -9.91
C PRO A 249 -6.09 16.57 -10.25
N VAL A 250 -6.60 15.45 -10.77
CA VAL A 250 -8.00 15.30 -11.13
C VAL A 250 -8.89 15.43 -9.88
N VAL A 251 -9.93 16.25 -9.96
CA VAL A 251 -10.85 16.50 -8.85
C VAL A 251 -12.08 15.60 -8.99
N PRO A 252 -12.35 14.69 -8.04
CA PRO A 252 -13.48 13.77 -8.13
C PRO A 252 -14.83 14.50 -8.02
N PHE A 253 -15.86 14.00 -8.73
CA PHE A 253 -17.22 14.52 -8.63
C PHE A 253 -17.98 14.08 -7.39
N ILE A 254 -17.53 12.99 -6.76
CA ILE A 254 -18.07 12.49 -5.49
C ILE A 254 -16.95 12.44 -4.47
N LYS A 255 -17.32 12.52 -3.20
CA LYS A 255 -16.34 12.49 -2.12
C LYS A 255 -15.50 11.21 -2.17
N ALA A 256 -14.21 11.36 -2.45
CA ALA A 256 -13.23 10.30 -2.37
C ALA A 256 -12.84 10.02 -0.90
N THR A 257 -12.18 8.89 -0.64
CA THR A 257 -11.71 8.54 0.71
C THR A 257 -10.71 9.57 1.25
N GLN A 258 -9.86 10.11 0.36
CA GLN A 258 -8.97 11.23 0.66
C GLN A 258 -9.25 12.37 -0.31
N ASP A 259 -10.30 13.15 -0.01
CA ASP A 259 -10.75 14.28 -0.81
C ASP A 259 -10.00 15.56 -0.40
N ARG A 260 -8.72 15.65 -0.82
CA ARG A 260 -7.79 16.69 -0.41
C ARG A 260 -6.54 16.74 -1.28
N VAL A 261 -5.82 17.86 -1.23
CA VAL A 261 -4.45 17.94 -1.75
C VAL A 261 -3.52 17.08 -0.89
N VAL A 262 -2.70 16.25 -1.51
CA VAL A 262 -1.71 15.42 -0.82
C VAL A 262 -0.30 15.80 -1.26
N LEU A 263 0.53 16.24 -0.31
CA LEU A 263 1.95 16.53 -0.53
C LEU A 263 2.81 15.35 -0.05
N GLU A 264 3.47 14.68 -0.98
CA GLU A 264 4.48 13.67 -0.66
C GLU A 264 5.78 14.36 -0.25
N ILE A 265 6.08 14.39 1.06
CA ILE A 265 7.23 15.11 1.60
C ILE A 265 8.52 14.28 1.60
N GLN A 266 8.38 12.96 1.71
CA GLN A 266 9.52 12.02 1.68
C GLN A 266 9.08 10.62 1.26
N ARG A 267 10.02 9.85 0.72
CA ARG A 267 9.91 8.40 0.47
C ARG A 267 10.86 7.62 1.36
N GLY A 268 10.40 6.46 1.83
CA GLY A 268 11.13 5.63 2.78
C GLY A 268 10.95 6.06 4.22
N CYS A 269 11.62 5.35 5.13
CA CYS A 269 11.57 5.59 6.56
C CYS A 269 12.94 5.29 7.20
N ILE A 270 13.41 6.17 8.07
CA ILE A 270 14.69 5.98 8.79
C ILE A 270 14.62 4.90 9.86
N ARG A 271 13.40 4.48 10.24
CA ARG A 271 13.18 3.50 11.32
C ARG A 271 13.44 2.08 10.83
N GLY A 272 13.60 1.18 11.75
CA GLY A 272 13.95 -0.22 11.48
C GLY A 272 12.93 -1.22 12.00
N CYS A 273 11.63 -0.86 12.03
CA CYS A 273 10.57 -1.76 12.49
C CYS A 273 10.61 -3.07 11.70
N ARG A 274 10.75 -4.20 12.39
CA ARG A 274 11.04 -5.52 11.79
C ARG A 274 9.85 -6.15 11.08
N PHE A 275 8.65 -5.68 11.36
CA PHE A 275 7.43 -6.12 10.68
C PHE A 275 7.09 -5.29 9.43
N CYS A 276 7.68 -4.10 9.29
CA CYS A 276 7.22 -3.11 8.31
C CYS A 276 7.83 -3.33 6.93
N GLN A 277 7.05 -3.83 5.99
CA GLN A 277 7.46 -4.05 4.61
C GLN A 277 7.84 -2.73 3.92
N ALA A 278 6.99 -1.70 4.02
CA ALA A 278 7.25 -0.39 3.42
C ALA A 278 8.56 0.23 3.94
N GLY A 279 8.87 0.07 5.24
CA GLY A 279 10.13 0.51 5.84
C GLY A 279 11.38 -0.17 5.26
N MET A 280 11.24 -1.31 4.59
CA MET A 280 12.33 -2.03 3.91
C MET A 280 12.32 -1.76 2.40
N LEU A 281 11.16 -1.81 1.76
CA LEU A 281 11.03 -1.64 0.31
C LEU A 281 11.46 -0.26 -0.18
N TYR A 282 11.13 0.80 0.56
CA TYR A 282 11.36 2.18 0.13
C TYR A 282 12.68 2.78 0.63
N ARG A 283 13.63 1.96 1.12
CA ARG A 283 14.98 2.42 1.45
C ARG A 283 15.80 2.74 0.19
N PRO A 284 16.69 3.76 0.28
CA PRO A 284 16.95 4.70 1.37
C PRO A 284 15.86 5.76 1.51
N THR A 285 15.80 6.44 2.67
CA THR A 285 14.91 7.57 2.90
C THR A 285 15.40 8.77 2.10
N ARG A 286 14.51 9.43 1.36
CA ARG A 286 14.76 10.61 0.53
C ARG A 286 13.70 11.65 0.84
N GLU A 287 14.13 12.89 1.00
CA GLU A 287 13.28 14.03 1.34
C GLU A 287 13.14 14.95 0.12
N ARG A 288 11.98 15.58 -0.04
CA ARG A 288 11.78 16.66 -1.02
C ARG A 288 12.22 17.98 -0.41
N ASP A 289 12.69 18.87 -1.25
CA ASP A 289 13.02 20.24 -0.88
C ASP A 289 11.78 21.01 -0.39
N VAL A 290 11.92 21.79 0.66
CA VAL A 290 10.80 22.51 1.29
C VAL A 290 10.25 23.62 0.40
N GLU A 291 11.10 24.33 -0.36
CA GLU A 291 10.65 25.40 -1.26
C GLU A 291 9.85 24.81 -2.43
N PHE A 292 10.29 23.66 -2.96
CA PHE A 292 9.52 22.91 -3.95
C PHE A 292 8.12 22.55 -3.40
N LEU A 293 8.03 22.04 -2.17
CA LEU A 293 6.76 21.65 -1.55
C LEU A 293 5.84 22.85 -1.31
N LYS A 294 6.39 24.00 -0.89
CA LYS A 294 5.63 25.24 -0.73
C LYS A 294 5.00 25.67 -2.06
N GLN A 295 5.79 25.66 -3.13
CA GLN A 295 5.29 25.99 -4.46
C GLN A 295 4.19 25.03 -4.90
N LYS A 296 4.40 23.70 -4.75
CA LYS A 296 3.41 22.69 -5.13
C LYS A 296 2.11 22.78 -4.33
N ALA A 297 2.18 23.11 -3.04
CA ALA A 297 1.00 23.34 -2.23
C ALA A 297 0.09 24.42 -2.82
N VAL A 298 0.69 25.57 -3.20
CA VAL A 298 -0.04 26.67 -3.82
C VAL A 298 -0.62 26.28 -5.18
N GLU A 299 0.22 25.72 -6.07
CA GLU A 299 -0.20 25.29 -7.41
C GLU A 299 -1.39 24.32 -7.36
N MET A 300 -1.31 23.29 -6.50
CA MET A 300 -2.35 22.26 -6.40
C MET A 300 -3.64 22.80 -5.75
N LEU A 301 -3.54 23.65 -4.72
CA LEU A 301 -4.72 24.29 -4.12
C LEU A 301 -5.43 25.20 -5.12
N ASP A 302 -4.68 25.98 -5.92
CA ASP A 302 -5.24 26.85 -6.97
C ASP A 302 -5.94 26.04 -8.08
N ALA A 303 -5.36 24.88 -8.45
CA ALA A 303 -5.86 24.06 -9.55
C ALA A 303 -7.08 23.20 -9.16
N THR A 304 -7.26 22.89 -7.87
CA THR A 304 -8.28 21.93 -7.41
C THR A 304 -9.41 22.55 -6.60
N GLY A 305 -9.13 23.60 -5.84
CA GLY A 305 -10.09 24.19 -4.93
C GLY A 305 -10.42 23.30 -3.71
N HIS A 306 -9.59 22.32 -3.38
CA HIS A 306 -9.81 21.47 -2.20
C HIS A 306 -9.78 22.28 -0.89
N GLU A 307 -10.61 21.88 0.06
CA GLU A 307 -10.72 22.51 1.40
C GLU A 307 -9.79 21.89 2.45
N GLU A 308 -8.97 20.90 2.06
CA GLU A 308 -8.01 20.23 2.94
C GLU A 308 -6.70 19.95 2.20
N ILE A 309 -5.57 20.11 2.90
CA ILE A 309 -4.25 19.67 2.46
C ILE A 309 -3.63 18.74 3.48
N SER A 310 -2.95 17.69 3.02
CA SER A 310 -2.34 16.66 3.86
C SER A 310 -0.91 16.39 3.44
N LEU A 311 -0.04 16.08 4.41
CA LEU A 311 1.30 15.56 4.16
C LEU A 311 1.27 14.05 4.02
N SER A 312 2.06 13.51 3.08
CA SER A 312 2.19 12.06 2.88
C SER A 312 3.63 11.60 3.07
N SER A 313 3.81 10.65 3.97
CA SER A 313 5.07 9.92 4.18
C SER A 313 4.84 8.72 5.09
N LEU A 314 5.84 7.83 5.20
CA LEU A 314 5.84 6.73 6.18
C LEU A 314 6.11 7.22 7.62
N SER A 315 6.67 8.42 7.79
CA SER A 315 6.95 9.02 9.11
C SER A 315 7.13 10.53 8.95
N SER A 316 6.05 11.29 8.97
CA SER A 316 6.08 12.74 8.73
C SER A 316 6.90 13.49 9.77
N SER A 317 6.94 13.00 11.02
CA SER A 317 7.74 13.60 12.09
C SER A 317 9.25 13.49 11.87
N ASP A 318 9.70 12.58 11.01
CA ASP A 318 11.13 12.39 10.72
C ASP A 318 11.62 13.24 9.52
N TYR A 319 10.72 14.01 8.87
CA TYR A 319 11.11 14.97 7.82
C TYR A 319 11.87 16.14 8.40
N SER A 320 13.08 16.40 7.89
CA SER A 320 14.03 17.36 8.49
C SER A 320 13.53 18.80 8.50
N GLN A 321 12.74 19.19 7.50
CA GLN A 321 12.23 20.56 7.32
C GLN A 321 10.74 20.71 7.69
N LEU A 322 10.20 19.77 8.50
CA LEU A 322 8.78 19.77 8.88
C LEU A 322 8.32 21.09 9.55
N PRO A 323 9.07 21.67 10.52
CA PRO A 323 8.62 22.92 11.17
C PRO A 323 8.46 24.08 10.20
N GLU A 324 9.36 24.21 9.24
CA GLU A 324 9.31 25.27 8.23
C GLU A 324 8.13 25.08 7.28
N LEU A 325 7.93 23.87 6.77
CA LEU A 325 6.79 23.54 5.90
C LEU A 325 5.45 23.80 6.59
N VAL A 326 5.31 23.34 7.85
CA VAL A 326 4.07 23.51 8.61
C VAL A 326 3.77 24.99 8.87
N ASN A 327 4.77 25.80 9.23
CA ASN A 327 4.56 27.24 9.41
C ASN A 327 4.04 27.91 8.13
N PHE A 328 4.67 27.61 6.98
CA PHE A 328 4.20 28.13 5.69
C PHE A 328 2.77 27.68 5.37
N LEU A 329 2.49 26.38 5.50
CA LEU A 329 1.16 25.84 5.19
C LEU A 329 0.08 26.45 6.10
N MET A 330 0.40 26.75 7.34
CA MET A 330 -0.56 27.39 8.25
C MET A 330 -0.94 28.79 7.79
N GLU A 331 0.04 29.63 7.43
CA GLU A 331 -0.21 30.97 6.92
C GLU A 331 -1.01 30.94 5.62
N GLU A 332 -0.64 30.04 4.69
CA GLU A 332 -1.30 29.92 3.40
C GLU A 332 -2.71 29.34 3.52
N CYS A 333 -2.91 28.33 4.36
CA CYS A 333 -4.20 27.69 4.58
C CYS A 333 -5.18 28.58 5.36
N ASP A 334 -4.70 29.33 6.37
CA ASP A 334 -5.52 30.30 7.09
C ASP A 334 -6.05 31.39 6.14
N ARG A 335 -5.18 31.91 5.28
CA ARG A 335 -5.56 32.89 4.25
C ARG A 335 -6.64 32.37 3.29
N ARG A 336 -6.68 31.07 3.01
CA ARG A 336 -7.60 30.42 2.06
C ARG A 336 -8.82 29.77 2.72
N GLY A 337 -8.83 29.61 4.04
CA GLY A 337 -9.84 28.82 4.75
C GLY A 337 -9.72 27.32 4.53
N VAL A 338 -8.49 26.81 4.26
CA VAL A 338 -8.18 25.40 4.01
C VAL A 338 -7.71 24.72 5.29
N ASN A 339 -8.13 23.47 5.51
CA ASN A 339 -7.72 22.68 6.67
C ASN A 339 -6.37 21.96 6.40
N ILE A 340 -5.57 21.76 7.46
CA ILE A 340 -4.33 20.96 7.39
C ILE A 340 -4.52 19.64 8.12
N SER A 341 -4.15 18.53 7.47
CA SER A 341 -4.11 17.20 8.06
C SER A 341 -2.66 16.70 8.10
N LEU A 342 -2.21 16.29 9.29
CA LEU A 342 -0.85 15.76 9.52
C LEU A 342 -0.93 14.29 9.93
N PRO A 343 -1.09 13.36 8.98
CA PRO A 343 -1.07 11.94 9.28
C PRO A 343 0.35 11.45 9.59
N SER A 344 0.46 10.23 10.15
CA SER A 344 1.74 9.56 10.42
C SER A 344 2.67 10.29 11.38
N LEU A 345 2.11 11.09 12.30
CA LEU A 345 2.87 11.66 13.40
C LEU A 345 3.22 10.57 14.43
N ARG A 346 4.48 10.56 14.84
CA ARG A 346 4.92 9.68 15.93
C ARG A 346 4.75 10.39 17.28
N ILE A 347 4.44 9.61 18.30
CA ILE A 347 4.23 10.12 19.66
C ILE A 347 5.52 10.75 20.25
N ASP A 348 6.71 10.24 19.88
CA ASP A 348 8.02 10.72 20.34
C ASP A 348 8.45 12.05 19.70
N ALA A 349 7.85 12.43 18.58
CA ALA A 349 8.12 13.70 17.90
C ALA A 349 6.97 14.71 18.07
N PHE A 350 6.07 14.45 19.01
CA PHE A 350 4.91 15.28 19.26
C PHE A 350 5.31 16.66 19.82
N SER A 351 5.21 17.69 18.98
CA SER A 351 5.43 19.09 19.38
C SER A 351 4.09 19.76 19.66
N LEU A 352 3.86 20.13 20.91
CA LEU A 352 2.66 20.89 21.32
C LEU A 352 2.49 22.18 20.52
N ASP A 353 3.58 22.85 20.16
CA ASP A 353 3.52 24.13 19.45
C ASP A 353 3.03 23.97 18.01
N VAL A 354 3.48 22.92 17.32
CA VAL A 354 2.98 22.57 15.97
C VAL A 354 1.50 22.17 16.05
N MET A 355 1.15 21.36 17.05
CA MET A 355 -0.20 20.84 17.17
C MET A 355 -1.22 21.88 17.66
N LYS A 356 -0.86 22.76 18.59
CA LYS A 356 -1.74 23.86 19.01
C LYS A 356 -2.12 24.77 17.84
N LYS A 357 -1.17 25.03 16.97
CA LYS A 357 -1.37 25.83 15.78
C LYS A 357 -2.34 25.16 14.77
N VAL A 358 -2.21 23.84 14.56
CA VAL A 358 -3.09 23.07 13.65
C VAL A 358 -4.50 22.85 14.24
N GLN A 359 -4.67 22.92 15.57
CA GLN A 359 -5.92 22.60 16.28
C GLN A 359 -6.99 23.67 16.26
N ASP A 360 -6.64 24.93 16.08
CA ASP A 360 -7.63 26.00 16.11
C ASP A 360 -8.69 25.84 15.01
N ILE A 361 -8.44 24.91 14.05
CA ILE A 361 -9.30 24.67 12.89
C ILE A 361 -10.21 23.44 13.07
N LYS A 362 -9.75 22.32 13.67
CA LYS A 362 -10.62 21.13 13.92
C LYS A 362 -10.02 20.17 14.94
N LYS A 363 -10.72 19.91 16.06
CA LYS A 363 -10.32 18.90 17.06
C LYS A 363 -10.62 17.47 16.56
N SER A 364 -9.65 16.81 15.95
CA SER A 364 -9.71 15.39 15.62
C SER A 364 -9.11 14.53 16.76
N SER A 365 -9.39 13.21 16.77
CA SER A 365 -8.71 12.27 17.68
C SER A 365 -7.24 12.15 17.28
N LEU A 366 -6.34 12.08 18.26
CA LEU A 366 -4.94 11.74 18.03
C LEU A 366 -4.79 10.23 17.85
N THR A 367 -3.97 9.85 16.88
CA THR A 367 -3.71 8.45 16.57
C THR A 367 -2.24 8.16 16.77
N PHE A 368 -1.94 7.13 17.57
CA PHE A 368 -0.59 6.64 17.80
C PHE A 368 -0.53 5.14 17.57
N ALA A 369 0.65 4.65 17.22
CA ALA A 369 0.89 3.25 16.94
C ALA A 369 2.03 2.69 17.80
N PRO A 370 1.80 2.34 19.06
CA PRO A 370 2.79 1.63 19.90
C PRO A 370 3.14 0.25 19.33
N GLU A 371 2.20 -0.39 18.63
CA GLU A 371 2.23 -1.72 18.01
C GLU A 371 2.27 -2.87 19.01
N ALA A 372 2.89 -2.71 20.20
CA ALA A 372 2.94 -3.73 21.24
C ALA A 372 2.71 -3.11 22.63
N GLY A 373 2.09 -3.89 23.52
CA GLY A 373 1.76 -3.44 24.88
C GLY A 373 2.99 -3.34 25.79
N SER A 374 3.90 -4.32 25.75
CA SER A 374 5.08 -4.38 26.59
C SER A 374 6.30 -3.72 25.96
N GLN A 375 7.25 -3.23 26.78
CA GLN A 375 8.53 -2.73 26.30
C GLN A 375 9.33 -3.82 25.61
N ARG A 376 9.38 -5.02 26.20
CA ARG A 376 10.05 -6.19 25.62
C ARG A 376 9.62 -6.43 24.18
N LEU A 377 8.32 -6.50 23.93
CA LEU A 377 7.82 -6.79 22.59
C LEU A 377 8.02 -5.61 21.63
N ARG A 378 8.00 -4.35 22.12
CA ARG A 378 8.41 -3.19 21.31
C ARG A 378 9.87 -3.25 20.89
N ASP A 379 10.76 -3.82 21.72
CA ASP A 379 12.17 -4.02 21.40
C ASP A 379 12.35 -5.18 20.41
N VAL A 380 11.59 -6.27 20.55
CA VAL A 380 11.53 -7.38 19.57
C VAL A 380 11.18 -6.87 18.17
N ILE A 381 10.15 -6.04 18.06
CA ILE A 381 9.73 -5.47 16.76
C ILE A 381 10.55 -4.25 16.34
N ASN A 382 11.52 -3.83 17.12
CA ASN A 382 12.37 -2.64 16.92
C ASN A 382 11.56 -1.35 16.67
N LYS A 383 10.48 -1.14 17.45
CA LYS A 383 9.62 0.04 17.30
C LYS A 383 10.32 1.33 17.74
N GLY A 384 11.28 1.24 18.67
CA GLY A 384 12.06 2.38 19.17
C GLY A 384 11.20 3.40 19.94
N LEU A 385 10.18 2.92 20.67
CA LEU A 385 9.34 3.71 21.56
C LEU A 385 9.40 3.13 22.97
N THR A 386 9.73 3.97 23.97
CA THR A 386 9.65 3.56 25.37
C THR A 386 8.27 3.86 25.96
N ARG A 387 7.95 3.18 27.06
CA ARG A 387 6.71 3.42 27.82
C ARG A 387 6.62 4.89 28.26
N GLU A 388 7.73 5.46 28.76
CA GLU A 388 7.82 6.84 29.22
C GLU A 388 7.49 7.83 28.11
N VAL A 389 8.06 7.64 26.92
CA VAL A 389 7.80 8.49 25.75
C VAL A 389 6.33 8.43 25.33
N ILE A 390 5.70 7.25 25.38
CA ILE A 390 4.28 7.10 25.07
C ILE A 390 3.40 7.86 26.07
N LEU A 391 3.68 7.71 27.37
CA LEU A 391 2.93 8.37 28.44
C LEU A 391 3.13 9.89 28.42
N GLU A 392 4.36 10.35 28.18
CA GLU A 392 4.67 11.78 28.03
C GLU A 392 3.93 12.40 26.84
N GLY A 393 3.98 11.73 25.68
CA GLY A 393 3.28 12.21 24.48
C GLY A 393 1.76 12.28 24.66
N ALA A 394 1.17 11.26 25.29
CA ALA A 394 -0.25 11.26 25.61
C ALA A 394 -0.60 12.36 26.63
N GLY A 395 0.23 12.55 27.67
CA GLY A 395 0.07 13.61 28.68
C GLY A 395 0.08 15.00 28.03
N LYS A 396 1.08 15.28 27.21
CA LYS A 396 1.16 16.54 26.43
C LYS A 396 -0.06 16.79 25.57
N ALA A 397 -0.59 15.73 24.94
CA ALA A 397 -1.82 15.82 24.17
C ALA A 397 -3.00 16.25 25.04
N PHE A 398 -3.16 15.63 26.20
CA PHE A 398 -4.24 15.95 27.14
C PHE A 398 -4.14 17.37 27.70
N GLU A 399 -2.92 17.82 28.06
CA GLU A 399 -2.64 19.20 28.45
C GLU A 399 -2.97 20.19 27.33
N GLY A 400 -2.79 19.79 26.07
CA GLY A 400 -3.20 20.54 24.88
C GLY A 400 -4.71 20.57 24.64
N GLY A 401 -5.52 19.89 25.49
CA GLY A 401 -6.98 19.88 25.43
C GLY A 401 -7.60 18.73 24.64
N TRP A 402 -6.82 17.73 24.21
CA TRP A 402 -7.38 16.50 23.67
C TRP A 402 -8.00 15.65 24.77
N ASN A 403 -9.01 14.88 24.44
CA ASN A 403 -9.60 13.89 25.32
C ASN A 403 -9.86 12.55 24.64
N LYS A 404 -9.45 12.45 23.35
CA LYS A 404 -9.61 11.25 22.52
C LYS A 404 -8.27 10.83 21.94
N VAL A 405 -7.88 9.59 22.22
CA VAL A 405 -6.66 8.96 21.71
C VAL A 405 -7.01 7.62 21.09
N LYS A 406 -6.51 7.36 19.88
CA LYS A 406 -6.60 6.06 19.22
C LYS A 406 -5.23 5.41 19.19
N LEU A 407 -5.16 4.17 19.62
CA LEU A 407 -3.94 3.39 19.72
C LEU A 407 -4.04 2.17 18.82
N TYR A 408 -3.01 1.95 18.00
CA TYR A 408 -2.90 0.74 17.18
C TYR A 408 -1.88 -0.23 17.76
N PHE A 409 -2.26 -1.51 17.78
CA PHE A 409 -1.44 -2.62 18.22
C PHE A 409 -1.55 -3.78 17.24
N MET A 410 -0.60 -4.72 17.32
CA MET A 410 -0.63 -6.00 16.63
C MET A 410 -0.64 -7.16 17.62
N LEU A 411 -1.33 -8.24 17.26
CA LEU A 411 -1.35 -9.51 17.99
C LEU A 411 -0.79 -10.62 17.10
N GLY A 412 -0.17 -11.63 17.71
CA GLY A 412 0.48 -12.73 17.00
C GLY A 412 1.91 -12.41 16.54
N LEU A 413 2.54 -11.40 17.12
CA LEU A 413 3.94 -11.06 16.85
C LEU A 413 4.89 -12.18 17.28
N PRO A 414 6.05 -12.34 16.61
CA PRO A 414 7.06 -13.31 17.04
C PRO A 414 7.44 -13.11 18.50
N THR A 415 7.54 -14.20 19.25
CA THR A 415 7.85 -14.27 20.69
C THR A 415 6.82 -13.66 21.64
N GLU A 416 5.63 -13.28 21.15
CA GLU A 416 4.55 -12.71 21.97
C GLU A 416 4.10 -13.66 23.08
N THR A 417 3.98 -13.15 24.30
CA THR A 417 3.50 -13.86 25.48
C THR A 417 2.18 -13.28 25.97
N GLU A 418 1.51 -13.98 26.90
CA GLU A 418 0.28 -13.50 27.52
C GLU A 418 0.50 -12.16 28.26
N ASP A 419 1.65 -11.98 28.90
CA ASP A 419 2.00 -10.73 29.58
C ASP A 419 2.15 -9.56 28.59
N ASP A 420 2.64 -9.81 27.38
CA ASP A 420 2.72 -8.78 26.33
C ASP A 420 1.33 -8.34 25.86
N MET A 421 0.40 -9.31 25.71
CA MET A 421 -0.99 -9.04 25.35
C MET A 421 -1.71 -8.24 26.45
N LYS A 422 -1.56 -8.65 27.71
CA LYS A 422 -2.09 -7.91 28.87
C LYS A 422 -1.48 -6.51 29.00
N GLY A 423 -0.24 -6.36 28.59
CA GLY A 423 0.46 -5.07 28.52
C GLY A 423 -0.25 -4.02 27.65
N ILE A 424 -1.07 -4.43 26.66
CA ILE A 424 -1.93 -3.52 25.89
C ILE A 424 -2.95 -2.84 26.80
N ALA A 425 -3.63 -3.62 27.63
CA ALA A 425 -4.63 -3.12 28.59
C ALA A 425 -4.00 -2.21 29.63
N HIS A 426 -2.83 -2.61 30.17
CA HIS A 426 -2.09 -1.83 31.16
C HIS A 426 -1.63 -0.49 30.59
N LEU A 427 -1.08 -0.46 29.36
CA LEU A 427 -0.68 0.78 28.72
C LEU A 427 -1.88 1.73 28.47
N CYS A 428 -3.03 1.19 28.08
CA CYS A 428 -4.26 1.98 27.95
C CYS A 428 -4.74 2.55 29.30
N GLU A 429 -4.64 1.77 30.36
CA GLU A 429 -4.97 2.21 31.72
C GLU A 429 -4.06 3.35 32.18
N GLU A 430 -2.76 3.21 32.03
CA GLU A 430 -1.78 4.25 32.37
C GLU A 430 -2.01 5.55 31.60
N ILE A 431 -2.39 5.46 30.34
CA ILE A 431 -2.77 6.63 29.54
C ILE A 431 -4.06 7.26 30.09
N ALA A 432 -5.05 6.46 30.52
CA ALA A 432 -6.25 6.98 31.14
C ALA A 432 -5.95 7.67 32.47
N GLU A 433 -5.07 7.09 33.29
CA GLU A 433 -4.62 7.68 34.54
C GLU A 433 -3.98 9.06 34.30
N ARG A 434 -3.11 9.21 33.29
CA ARG A 434 -2.54 10.50 32.90
C ARG A 434 -3.57 11.56 32.59
N TYR A 435 -4.67 11.17 31.93
CA TYR A 435 -5.80 12.10 31.71
C TYR A 435 -6.45 12.51 33.02
N TYR A 436 -6.65 11.57 33.94
CA TYR A 436 -7.34 11.82 35.20
C TYR A 436 -6.47 12.51 36.26
N GLU A 437 -5.15 12.64 36.06
CA GLU A 437 -4.25 13.52 36.83
C GLU A 437 -4.57 15.02 36.60
N ILE A 438 -5.13 15.37 35.43
CA ILE A 438 -5.55 16.75 35.14
C ILE A 438 -6.73 17.14 36.07
N PRO A 439 -6.70 18.34 36.71
CA PRO A 439 -7.81 18.84 37.50
C PRO A 439 -9.15 18.79 36.76
N LYS A 440 -10.24 18.41 37.45
CA LYS A 440 -11.55 18.15 36.83
C LYS A 440 -12.10 19.38 36.07
N ASP A 441 -11.83 20.57 36.54
CA ASP A 441 -12.23 21.86 35.97
C ASP A 441 -11.42 22.23 34.72
N GLN A 442 -10.28 21.59 34.49
CA GLN A 442 -9.41 21.80 33.32
C GLN A 442 -9.60 20.69 32.27
N ARG A 443 -10.37 19.63 32.54
CA ARG A 443 -10.60 18.53 31.62
C ARG A 443 -11.57 18.90 30.51
N ASN A 444 -11.23 18.54 29.27
CA ASN A 444 -12.11 18.69 28.13
C ASN A 444 -13.00 17.44 27.96
N GLY A 445 -14.03 17.29 28.83
CA GLY A 445 -14.98 16.18 28.77
C GLY A 445 -14.46 14.87 29.38
N LYS A 446 -14.90 13.75 28.80
CA LYS A 446 -14.51 12.39 29.27
C LYS A 446 -13.35 11.85 28.46
N CYS A 447 -12.42 11.17 29.12
CA CYS A 447 -11.37 10.42 28.46
C CYS A 447 -11.97 9.33 27.54
N GLN A 448 -11.46 9.24 26.32
CA GLN A 448 -11.82 8.19 25.36
C GLN A 448 -10.55 7.65 24.71
N ILE A 449 -10.20 6.43 25.07
CA ILE A 449 -9.10 5.69 24.46
C ILE A 449 -9.71 4.59 23.59
N THR A 450 -9.32 4.53 22.32
CA THR A 450 -9.68 3.43 21.43
C THR A 450 -8.44 2.61 21.15
N ALA A 451 -8.36 1.41 21.70
CA ALA A 451 -7.36 0.42 21.36
C ALA A 451 -7.88 -0.41 20.19
N SER A 452 -7.13 -0.45 19.10
CA SER A 452 -7.45 -1.21 17.90
C SER A 452 -6.31 -2.17 17.61
N THR A 453 -6.60 -3.47 17.56
CA THR A 453 -5.58 -4.48 17.22
C THR A 453 -5.81 -5.01 15.82
N SER A 454 -4.72 -5.11 15.05
CA SER A 454 -4.63 -5.93 13.85
C SER A 454 -3.90 -7.23 14.19
N PHE A 455 -4.01 -8.21 13.29
CA PHE A 455 -3.29 -9.46 13.42
C PHE A 455 -2.05 -9.44 12.53
N PHE A 456 -0.98 -10.05 13.01
CA PHE A 456 0.32 -10.01 12.37
C PHE A 456 0.38 -10.89 11.12
N VAL A 457 0.82 -10.30 10.01
CA VAL A 457 1.15 -10.99 8.76
C VAL A 457 2.65 -10.80 8.48
N PRO A 458 3.45 -11.88 8.40
CA PRO A 458 4.86 -11.78 8.04
C PRO A 458 5.03 -11.53 6.54
N LYS A 459 5.18 -10.27 6.18
CA LYS A 459 5.29 -9.82 4.78
C LYS A 459 6.66 -10.14 4.17
N PRO A 460 6.73 -10.35 2.83
CA PRO A 460 7.97 -10.44 2.07
C PRO A 460 8.93 -9.28 2.33
N PHE A 461 10.23 -9.53 2.26
CA PHE A 461 11.30 -8.53 2.47
C PHE A 461 11.33 -7.87 3.84
N THR A 462 10.72 -8.48 4.85
CA THR A 462 10.85 -8.04 6.24
C THR A 462 11.75 -8.99 7.03
N PRO A 463 12.38 -8.54 8.13
CA PRO A 463 13.03 -9.46 9.07
C PRO A 463 12.13 -10.60 9.53
N PHE A 464 10.82 -10.39 9.57
CA PHE A 464 9.84 -11.38 10.01
C PHE A 464 9.33 -12.30 8.90
N GLN A 465 9.87 -12.25 7.69
CA GLN A 465 9.46 -13.13 6.59
C GLN A 465 9.64 -14.63 6.89
N TRP A 466 10.48 -15.00 7.86
CA TRP A 466 10.67 -16.37 8.33
C TRP A 466 9.64 -16.80 9.39
N ALA A 467 8.98 -15.84 10.04
CA ALA A 467 8.07 -16.13 11.14
C ALA A 467 6.83 -16.93 10.69
N PRO A 468 6.34 -17.85 11.53
CA PRO A 468 5.00 -18.40 11.37
C PRO A 468 3.94 -17.33 11.71
N MET A 469 2.73 -17.54 11.18
CA MET A 469 1.51 -16.84 11.60
C MET A 469 0.77 -17.65 12.68
N CYS A 470 -0.19 -17.01 13.33
CA CYS A 470 -1.19 -17.70 14.13
C CYS A 470 -2.33 -18.23 13.23
N ARG A 471 -3.01 -19.27 13.70
CA ARG A 471 -4.31 -19.70 13.16
C ARG A 471 -5.41 -18.70 13.53
N GLU A 472 -6.52 -18.78 12.84
CA GLU A 472 -7.70 -17.93 13.10
C GLU A 472 -8.13 -17.98 14.59
N GLU A 473 -8.29 -19.18 15.14
CA GLU A 473 -8.69 -19.37 16.53
C GLU A 473 -7.65 -18.77 17.51
N GLU A 474 -6.37 -18.94 17.23
CA GLU A 474 -5.29 -18.39 18.06
C GLU A 474 -5.29 -16.85 18.07
N PHE A 475 -5.59 -16.21 16.93
CA PHE A 475 -5.77 -14.77 16.86
C PHE A 475 -6.95 -14.29 17.70
N LEU A 476 -8.08 -14.98 17.61
CA LEU A 476 -9.27 -14.65 18.38
C LEU A 476 -9.08 -14.88 19.89
N ASP A 477 -8.33 -15.90 20.27
CA ASP A 477 -7.99 -16.14 21.68
C ASP A 477 -7.11 -15.01 22.23
N ARG A 478 -6.12 -14.54 21.46
CA ARG A 478 -5.29 -13.38 21.84
C ARG A 478 -6.12 -12.12 22.02
N ALA A 479 -7.01 -11.83 21.08
CA ALA A 479 -7.91 -10.68 21.18
C ALA A 479 -8.83 -10.78 22.43
N ARG A 480 -9.26 -12.00 22.80
CA ARG A 480 -10.05 -12.26 23.99
C ARG A 480 -9.28 -11.97 25.27
N ILE A 481 -8.02 -12.41 25.36
CA ILE A 481 -7.13 -12.11 26.50
C ILE A 481 -7.01 -10.59 26.72
N VAL A 482 -6.75 -9.83 25.65
CA VAL A 482 -6.68 -8.37 25.75
C VAL A 482 -7.99 -7.76 26.23
N ARG A 483 -9.13 -8.22 25.70
CA ARG A 483 -10.45 -7.72 26.10
C ARG A 483 -10.76 -7.99 27.56
N GLU A 484 -10.47 -9.20 28.04
CA GLU A 484 -10.69 -9.59 29.43
C GLU A 484 -9.82 -8.77 30.39
N GLU A 485 -8.56 -8.55 30.03
CA GLU A 485 -7.66 -7.71 30.83
C GLU A 485 -8.10 -6.24 30.85
N ILE A 486 -8.60 -5.68 29.74
CA ILE A 486 -9.19 -4.33 29.71
C ILE A 486 -10.39 -4.22 30.66
N HIS A 487 -11.24 -5.25 30.71
CA HIS A 487 -12.39 -5.27 31.62
C HIS A 487 -12.00 -5.35 33.10
N ALA A 488 -10.79 -5.80 33.40
CA ALA A 488 -10.24 -5.81 34.77
C ALA A 488 -9.67 -4.46 35.22
N GLN A 489 -9.44 -3.51 34.29
CA GLN A 489 -8.84 -2.22 34.60
C GLN A 489 -9.82 -1.26 35.30
N LEU A 490 -9.28 -0.34 36.11
CA LEU A 490 -10.05 0.65 36.87
C LEU A 490 -10.82 1.60 35.94
N ASN A 491 -10.15 2.10 34.90
CA ASN A 491 -10.68 3.06 33.95
C ASN A 491 -11.29 2.39 32.70
N GLN A 492 -11.71 1.12 32.78
CA GLN A 492 -12.25 0.36 31.64
C GLN A 492 -13.33 1.09 30.84
N LYS A 493 -14.14 1.94 31.50
CA LYS A 493 -15.20 2.72 30.84
C LYS A 493 -14.69 3.80 29.91
N SER A 494 -13.40 4.16 30.03
CA SER A 494 -12.71 5.10 29.13
C SER A 494 -12.04 4.39 27.95
N ILE A 495 -11.96 3.06 27.95
CA ILE A 495 -11.24 2.26 26.97
C ILE A 495 -12.25 1.50 26.12
N ARG A 496 -12.22 1.73 24.80
CA ARG A 496 -12.90 0.92 23.78
C ARG A 496 -11.88 0.02 23.11
N TYR A 497 -12.24 -1.24 22.91
CA TYR A 497 -11.38 -2.21 22.25
C TYR A 497 -12.09 -2.83 21.05
N ASN A 498 -11.38 -2.91 19.94
CA ASN A 498 -11.80 -3.61 18.74
C ASN A 498 -10.59 -4.29 18.07
N TRP A 499 -10.87 -5.29 17.23
CA TRP A 499 -9.86 -6.00 16.44
C TRP A 499 -10.37 -6.23 15.02
N HIS A 500 -9.42 -6.50 14.11
CA HIS A 500 -9.70 -6.83 12.72
C HIS A 500 -10.17 -8.29 12.58
N GLU A 501 -10.70 -8.64 11.41
CA GLU A 501 -11.19 -9.98 11.10
C GLU A 501 -10.00 -10.95 10.95
N ALA A 502 -10.04 -12.07 11.66
CA ALA A 502 -8.94 -13.02 11.74
C ALA A 502 -8.84 -13.89 10.46
N ASP A 503 -9.97 -14.30 9.92
CA ASP A 503 -10.05 -15.08 8.68
C ASP A 503 -9.53 -14.31 7.46
N VAL A 504 -9.88 -13.02 7.33
CA VAL A 504 -9.31 -12.11 6.31
C VAL A 504 -7.79 -12.02 6.45
N THR A 505 -7.28 -11.93 7.68
CA THR A 505 -5.83 -11.88 7.94
C THR A 505 -5.12 -13.16 7.54
N VAL A 506 -5.72 -14.33 7.77
CA VAL A 506 -5.15 -15.62 7.34
C VAL A 506 -5.09 -15.69 5.81
N LEU A 507 -6.15 -15.29 5.12
CA LEU A 507 -6.17 -15.22 3.66
C LEU A 507 -5.11 -14.25 3.13
N GLU A 508 -5.00 -13.05 3.71
CA GLU A 508 -3.95 -12.07 3.37
C GLU A 508 -2.56 -12.71 3.48
N GLY A 509 -2.32 -13.48 4.55
CA GLY A 509 -1.05 -14.18 4.76
C GLY A 509 -0.75 -15.23 3.68
N ILE A 510 -1.75 -15.99 3.24
CA ILE A 510 -1.61 -16.96 2.15
C ILE A 510 -1.26 -16.25 0.84
N LEU A 511 -1.99 -15.20 0.50
CA LEU A 511 -1.78 -14.45 -0.74
C LEU A 511 -0.44 -13.69 -0.74
N ALA A 512 -0.06 -13.05 0.36
CA ALA A 512 1.18 -12.29 0.48
C ALA A 512 2.44 -13.16 0.41
N ARG A 513 2.35 -14.42 0.88
CA ARG A 513 3.48 -15.36 1.00
C ARG A 513 3.43 -16.49 -0.01
N GLY A 514 2.40 -16.50 -0.86
CA GLY A 514 2.14 -17.53 -1.85
C GLY A 514 3.20 -17.61 -2.95
N ASP A 515 3.24 -18.73 -3.60
CA ASP A 515 3.98 -18.98 -4.83
C ASP A 515 3.02 -19.12 -6.04
N ARG A 516 3.50 -19.54 -7.21
CA ARG A 516 2.68 -19.69 -8.43
C ARG A 516 1.48 -20.63 -8.26
N LYS A 517 1.55 -21.62 -7.37
CA LYS A 517 0.44 -22.56 -7.15
C LYS A 517 -0.79 -21.89 -6.58
N VAL A 518 -0.60 -20.80 -5.80
CA VAL A 518 -1.72 -20.03 -5.23
C VAL A 518 -2.54 -19.34 -6.34
N GLY A 519 -1.94 -19.09 -7.49
CA GLY A 519 -2.65 -18.50 -8.64
C GLY A 519 -3.85 -19.32 -9.10
N ASP A 520 -3.74 -20.66 -9.06
CA ASP A 520 -4.86 -21.54 -9.42
C ASP A 520 -6.03 -21.39 -8.46
N ALA A 521 -5.74 -21.25 -7.15
CA ALA A 521 -6.78 -21.01 -6.15
C ALA A 521 -7.41 -19.61 -6.28
N ILE A 522 -6.64 -18.58 -6.65
CA ILE A 522 -7.19 -17.24 -6.95
C ILE A 522 -8.19 -17.33 -8.11
N LEU A 523 -7.84 -18.06 -9.17
CA LEU A 523 -8.75 -18.27 -10.30
C LEU A 523 -10.01 -19.02 -9.87
N LYS A 524 -9.88 -20.09 -9.09
CA LYS A 524 -11.02 -20.87 -8.59
C LYS A 524 -11.90 -20.06 -7.65
N ALA A 525 -11.33 -19.29 -6.74
CA ALA A 525 -12.10 -18.41 -5.86
C ALA A 525 -12.93 -17.39 -6.67
N TYR A 526 -12.33 -16.79 -7.70
CA TYR A 526 -13.06 -15.92 -8.62
C TYR A 526 -14.17 -16.65 -9.37
N GLU A 527 -13.95 -17.87 -9.85
CA GLU A 527 -14.97 -18.71 -10.50
C GLU A 527 -16.12 -19.05 -9.54
N HIS A 528 -15.86 -19.21 -8.24
CA HIS A 528 -16.87 -19.39 -7.20
C HIS A 528 -17.61 -18.10 -6.83
N GLY A 529 -17.14 -16.94 -7.26
CA GLY A 529 -17.78 -15.65 -7.05
C GLY A 529 -17.09 -14.74 -6.02
N ALA A 530 -15.88 -15.07 -5.57
CA ALA A 530 -15.09 -14.19 -4.72
C ALA A 530 -14.79 -12.88 -5.45
N LEU A 531 -15.17 -11.77 -4.82
CA LEU A 531 -15.01 -10.43 -5.37
C LEU A 531 -15.11 -9.41 -4.24
N PHE A 532 -14.31 -8.35 -4.29
CA PHE A 532 -14.26 -7.33 -3.25
C PHE A 532 -13.94 -7.91 -1.85
N ASP A 533 -13.01 -8.85 -1.79
CA ASP A 533 -12.62 -9.54 -0.54
C ASP A 533 -12.08 -8.59 0.55
N ALA A 534 -11.68 -7.35 0.19
CA ALA A 534 -11.32 -6.29 1.14
C ALA A 534 -12.53 -5.63 1.84
N TRP A 535 -13.75 -5.94 1.41
CA TRP A 535 -14.99 -5.37 1.93
C TRP A 535 -15.78 -6.45 2.70
N SER A 536 -15.97 -6.27 4.00
CA SER A 536 -16.55 -7.31 4.88
C SER A 536 -17.92 -7.82 4.41
N GLU A 537 -18.72 -6.96 3.76
CA GLU A 537 -20.03 -7.32 3.22
C GLU A 537 -19.98 -8.21 1.97
N TYR A 538 -18.83 -8.30 1.32
CA TYR A 538 -18.62 -9.10 0.10
C TYR A 538 -17.62 -10.24 0.30
N TYR A 539 -16.95 -10.27 1.46
CA TYR A 539 -16.01 -11.34 1.76
C TYR A 539 -16.74 -12.64 2.09
N HIS A 540 -16.46 -13.68 1.33
CA HIS A 540 -17.06 -15.02 1.46
C HIS A 540 -15.95 -16.06 1.66
N PRO A 541 -15.58 -16.39 2.92
CA PRO A 541 -14.49 -17.32 3.21
C PRO A 541 -14.72 -18.72 2.64
N GLU A 542 -15.97 -19.13 2.42
CA GLU A 542 -16.32 -20.42 1.82
C GLU A 542 -15.78 -20.56 0.39
N TYR A 543 -15.81 -19.52 -0.44
CA TYR A 543 -15.28 -19.57 -1.81
C TYR A 543 -13.78 -19.85 -1.84
N TRP A 544 -13.04 -19.27 -0.90
CA TRP A 544 -11.61 -19.50 -0.76
C TRP A 544 -11.29 -20.90 -0.21
N LYS A 545 -12.06 -21.38 0.79
CA LYS A 545 -11.87 -22.73 1.34
C LYS A 545 -12.10 -23.81 0.28
N GLU A 546 -13.15 -23.66 -0.55
CA GLU A 546 -13.44 -24.56 -1.67
C GLU A 546 -12.31 -24.48 -2.72
N ALA A 547 -11.88 -23.28 -3.11
CA ALA A 547 -10.81 -23.09 -4.07
C ALA A 547 -9.48 -23.73 -3.65
N PHE A 548 -9.06 -23.57 -2.39
CA PHE A 548 -7.86 -24.20 -1.86
C PHE A 548 -7.98 -25.75 -1.86
N ALA A 549 -9.14 -26.27 -1.47
CA ALA A 549 -9.39 -27.70 -1.48
C ALA A 549 -9.36 -28.29 -2.91
N GLU A 550 -9.99 -27.65 -3.89
CA GLU A 550 -9.98 -28.07 -5.28
C GLU A 550 -8.57 -28.05 -5.89
N CYS A 551 -7.74 -27.08 -5.53
CA CYS A 551 -6.37 -26.95 -6.01
C CYS A 551 -5.37 -27.80 -5.19
N GLY A 552 -5.81 -28.49 -4.13
CA GLY A 552 -4.93 -29.27 -3.27
C GLY A 552 -3.90 -28.44 -2.52
N ILE A 553 -4.23 -27.18 -2.19
CA ILE A 553 -3.34 -26.24 -1.50
C ILE A 553 -3.46 -26.43 0.00
N ASP A 554 -2.34 -26.76 0.64
CA ASP A 554 -2.19 -26.72 2.09
C ASP A 554 -1.92 -25.29 2.54
N THR A 555 -2.93 -24.66 3.13
CA THR A 555 -2.83 -23.27 3.63
C THR A 555 -1.85 -23.12 4.78
N ASP A 556 -1.66 -24.17 5.60
CA ASP A 556 -0.70 -24.19 6.69
C ASP A 556 0.74 -24.09 6.19
N PHE A 557 1.03 -24.58 4.98
CA PHE A 557 2.33 -24.43 4.35
C PHE A 557 2.75 -22.97 4.16
N TYR A 558 1.81 -22.08 3.84
CA TYR A 558 2.08 -20.66 3.63
C TYR A 558 2.03 -19.82 4.91
N THR A 559 1.26 -20.25 5.91
CA THR A 559 0.96 -19.45 7.11
C THR A 559 1.74 -19.88 8.34
N ILE A 560 1.44 -21.03 8.91
CA ILE A 560 1.93 -21.45 10.23
C ILE A 560 3.25 -22.18 10.20
N ARG A 561 3.72 -22.62 9.03
CA ARG A 561 4.99 -23.33 8.90
C ARG A 561 6.16 -22.40 9.23
N GLU A 562 7.05 -22.81 10.11
CA GLU A 562 8.35 -22.17 10.30
C GLU A 562 9.21 -22.38 9.05
N ARG A 563 9.91 -21.32 8.61
CA ARG A 563 10.75 -21.33 7.41
C ARG A 563 12.22 -21.37 7.78
N SER A 564 13.01 -22.16 7.08
CA SER A 564 14.44 -22.26 7.35
C SER A 564 15.23 -21.06 6.81
N ASP A 565 16.40 -20.78 7.42
CA ASP A 565 17.26 -19.65 7.06
C ASP A 565 17.73 -19.70 5.59
N ASP A 566 17.84 -20.89 5.01
CA ASP A 566 18.34 -21.17 3.66
C ASP A 566 17.22 -21.42 2.63
N GLU A 567 15.96 -21.35 3.03
CA GLU A 567 14.83 -21.52 2.11
C GLU A 567 14.84 -20.45 1.01
N ILE A 568 14.57 -20.90 -0.22
CA ILE A 568 14.34 -20.00 -1.35
C ILE A 568 12.88 -19.54 -1.31
N PHE A 569 12.67 -18.23 -1.16
CA PHE A 569 11.35 -17.63 -1.18
C PHE A 569 10.90 -17.24 -2.59
N PRO A 570 9.59 -17.21 -2.86
CA PRO A 570 9.06 -16.80 -4.16
C PRO A 570 9.55 -15.44 -4.67
N TRP A 571 9.98 -14.56 -3.77
CA TRP A 571 10.45 -13.20 -4.06
C TRP A 571 11.97 -13.02 -4.04
N ASP A 572 12.77 -14.08 -3.80
CA ASP A 572 14.23 -13.96 -3.64
C ASP A 572 14.98 -13.55 -4.91
N PHE A 573 14.35 -13.67 -6.08
CA PHE A 573 14.91 -13.20 -7.35
C PHE A 573 14.82 -11.67 -7.52
N ILE A 574 14.10 -10.97 -6.65
CA ILE A 574 13.95 -9.51 -6.67
C ILE A 574 14.96 -8.88 -5.71
N HIS A 575 15.76 -7.94 -6.22
CA HIS A 575 16.74 -7.21 -5.42
C HIS A 575 16.25 -5.80 -5.08
N ILE A 576 15.86 -5.60 -3.83
CA ILE A 576 15.31 -4.32 -3.34
C ILE A 576 16.38 -3.36 -2.76
N GLY A 577 17.66 -3.74 -2.81
CA GLY A 577 18.75 -2.99 -2.15
C GLY A 577 18.99 -3.38 -0.70
N VAL A 578 17.97 -3.81 0.03
CA VAL A 578 18.12 -4.44 1.35
C VAL A 578 18.46 -5.92 1.15
N THR A 579 19.55 -6.38 1.80
CA THR A 579 20.05 -7.74 1.60
C THR A 579 19.33 -8.76 2.49
N LYS A 580 19.12 -10.00 1.97
CA LYS A 580 18.57 -11.11 2.77
C LYS A 580 19.42 -11.36 4.04
N LYS A 581 20.75 -11.23 3.93
CA LYS A 581 21.67 -11.31 5.08
C LYS A 581 21.36 -10.31 6.19
N PHE A 582 21.00 -9.06 5.82
CA PHE A 582 20.59 -8.05 6.80
C PHE A 582 19.26 -8.44 7.46
N LEU A 583 18.27 -8.86 6.66
CA LEU A 583 16.96 -9.27 7.18
C LEU A 583 17.09 -10.44 8.16
N LEU A 584 17.91 -11.42 7.82
CA LEU A 584 18.19 -12.58 8.70
C LEU A 584 18.90 -12.17 9.99
N ARG A 585 19.84 -11.22 9.93
CA ARG A 585 20.48 -10.69 11.12
C ARG A 585 19.48 -9.98 12.05
N GLU A 586 18.55 -9.21 11.48
CA GLU A 586 17.51 -8.54 12.25
C GLU A 586 16.47 -9.53 12.80
N TRP A 587 16.21 -10.63 12.09
CA TRP A 587 15.41 -11.75 12.60
C TRP A 587 16.02 -12.37 13.86
N LYS A 588 17.33 -12.65 13.85
CA LYS A 588 18.06 -13.18 15.01
C LYS A 588 18.08 -12.18 16.17
N ARG A 589 18.31 -10.91 15.89
CA ARG A 589 18.25 -9.83 16.88
C ARG A 589 16.89 -9.67 17.54
N ALA A 590 15.81 -9.96 16.81
CA ALA A 590 14.46 -9.94 17.39
C ALA A 590 14.33 -10.96 18.52
N HIS A 591 14.85 -12.19 18.34
CA HIS A 591 14.86 -13.21 19.38
C HIS A 591 15.79 -12.89 20.56
N GLU A 592 16.80 -12.06 20.32
CA GLU A 592 17.72 -11.54 21.35
C GLU A 592 17.18 -10.26 22.00
N GLU A 593 16.00 -9.79 21.61
CA GLU A 593 15.37 -8.54 22.08
C GLU A 593 16.27 -7.30 21.90
N THR A 594 17.22 -7.37 20.95
CA THR A 594 18.24 -6.34 20.74
C THR A 594 17.73 -5.28 19.77
N VAL A 595 17.77 -4.02 20.16
CA VAL A 595 17.34 -2.87 19.37
C VAL A 595 18.41 -2.47 18.35
N THR A 596 17.98 -2.07 17.15
CA THR A 596 18.82 -1.49 16.10
C THR A 596 18.52 -0.01 15.96
N PRO A 597 19.52 0.88 16.04
CA PRO A 597 19.35 2.33 15.90
C PRO A 597 18.75 2.72 14.54
N ASN A 598 18.11 3.90 14.49
CA ASN A 598 17.61 4.45 13.22
C ASN A 598 18.76 4.95 12.32
N CYS A 599 18.46 5.17 11.02
CA CYS A 599 19.47 5.48 10.00
C CYS A 599 20.20 6.83 10.23
N ARG A 600 19.60 7.80 10.93
CA ARG A 600 20.27 9.07 11.27
C ARG A 600 21.25 8.93 12.44
N MET A 601 20.98 8.00 13.35
CA MET A 601 21.88 7.75 14.48
C MET A 601 23.07 6.89 14.08
N GLN A 602 22.82 5.81 13.31
CA GLN A 602 23.86 4.87 12.90
C GLN A 602 23.45 4.07 11.68
N CYS A 603 24.37 3.89 10.73
CA CYS A 603 24.15 3.00 9.61
C CYS A 603 24.11 1.54 10.07
N SER A 604 22.97 0.86 9.83
CA SER A 604 22.79 -0.55 10.19
C SER A 604 23.36 -1.54 9.17
N GLY A 605 23.94 -1.07 8.05
CA GLY A 605 24.51 -1.92 7.02
C GLY A 605 23.47 -2.78 6.28
N CYS A 606 22.28 -2.21 6.00
CA CYS A 606 21.19 -2.94 5.33
C CYS A 606 21.44 -3.27 3.86
N GLY A 607 22.33 -2.52 3.19
CA GLY A 607 22.63 -2.66 1.75
C GLY A 607 22.14 -1.49 0.90
N ALA A 608 21.17 -0.69 1.36
CA ALA A 608 20.58 0.41 0.59
C ALA A 608 21.58 1.54 0.23
N ALA A 609 22.73 1.58 0.89
CA ALA A 609 23.81 2.51 0.55
C ALA A 609 24.38 2.33 -0.88
N LYS A 610 24.06 1.19 -1.55
CA LYS A 610 24.42 0.98 -2.97
C LYS A 610 23.82 2.04 -3.89
N TYR A 611 22.70 2.66 -3.52
CA TYR A 611 22.05 3.72 -4.30
C TYR A 611 22.70 5.10 -4.17
N GLN A 612 23.70 5.27 -3.29
CA GLN A 612 24.56 6.46 -3.18
C GLN A 612 23.79 7.78 -2.95
N GLY A 613 22.72 7.77 -2.13
CA GLY A 613 21.93 8.97 -1.87
C GLY A 613 21.02 8.86 -0.66
N GLY A 614 20.23 9.92 -0.43
CA GLY A 614 19.35 10.06 0.72
C GLY A 614 20.11 10.03 2.05
N VAL A 615 19.43 9.67 3.12
CA VAL A 615 20.00 9.60 4.48
C VAL A 615 21.28 8.73 4.58
N CYS A 616 21.49 7.80 3.65
CA CYS A 616 22.70 6.96 3.62
C CYS A 616 24.00 7.74 3.30
N VAL A 617 23.91 8.91 2.70
CA VAL A 617 25.07 9.79 2.42
C VAL A 617 25.31 10.74 3.59
N GLU A 618 24.25 11.29 4.17
CA GLU A 618 24.31 12.23 5.30
C GLU A 618 24.99 11.61 6.54
N SER A 619 24.82 10.30 6.76
CA SER A 619 25.45 9.61 7.89
C SER A 619 26.95 9.38 7.76
N LYS A 620 27.60 9.79 6.65
CA LYS A 620 29.04 9.66 6.40
C LYS A 620 29.79 11.00 6.46
N SER A 621 29.07 12.11 6.54
CA SER A 621 29.62 13.45 6.75
C SER A 621 29.54 13.85 8.22
#